data_8171fc7934e87121c00d3e8e763fa0c6
#
_entry.id   8171fc7934e87121c00d3e8e763fa0c6
#
_cell.length_a   1.000
_cell.length_b   1.000
_cell.length_c   1.000
_cell.angle_alpha   90.00
_cell.angle_beta   90.00
_cell.angle_gamma   90.00
#
_symmetry.space_group_name_H-M   'P 1'
#
loop_
_entity.id
_entity.type
_entity.pdbx_description
1 polymer ?
#
loop_
_entity_poly.entity_id
_entity_poly.type
_entity_poly.pdbx_seq_one_letter_code
_entity_poly.pdbx_strand_id
1 'polypeptide(L)'
;MPPPRPVVLITGAARRIGAAIARRLHADGCDLVLHCHGSVDAMEALRRELERSGGSVQVLQADLREAGALAPLVDRAAARHGRLDGLVNNASNFFPTPLEQADATQWESLFAVNARAPFFLAQAAAPHLRASGGAIVNLADLYAGTPLRDHPLYSAAKAALVSLTRGLAQALAPQVRVNAVAPGAILWPEQDQDHAAREAILRDTALGRAGTPEDIAAAVAWLLSREAGYITGQVLHVDGGRTR
;
A
#
# COMPACT_ATOMS: atom_id res chain seq x y z
N MET A 1 15.05 -12.04 26.96
CA MET A 1 14.48 -12.48 25.68
C MET A 1 14.53 -11.30 24.70
N PRO A 2 14.89 -11.48 23.44
CA PRO A 2 14.78 -10.40 22.47
C PRO A 2 13.31 -9.94 22.39
N PRO A 3 13.06 -8.66 22.07
CA PRO A 3 11.69 -8.19 21.91
C PRO A 3 10.99 -8.96 20.78
N PRO A 4 9.67 -9.17 20.88
CA PRO A 4 8.94 -9.86 19.84
C PRO A 4 9.03 -9.06 18.51
N ARG A 5 9.17 -9.78 17.40
CA ARG A 5 9.22 -9.18 16.07
C ARG A 5 7.90 -8.47 15.76
N PRO A 6 7.92 -7.25 15.19
CA PRO A 6 6.69 -6.60 14.74
C PRO A 6 6.00 -7.42 13.65
N VAL A 7 4.68 -7.48 13.66
CA VAL A 7 3.86 -8.17 12.65
C VAL A 7 3.20 -7.16 11.72
N VAL A 8 3.43 -7.29 10.43
CA VAL A 8 2.91 -6.35 9.43
C VAL A 8 2.06 -7.07 8.38
N LEU A 9 0.82 -6.63 8.20
CA LEU A 9 -0.05 -7.04 7.10
C LEU A 9 0.19 -6.13 5.87
N ILE A 10 0.49 -6.74 4.73
CA ILE A 10 0.72 -6.04 3.45
C ILE A 10 -0.28 -6.54 2.42
N THR A 11 -1.16 -5.67 1.91
CA THR A 11 -2.09 -6.03 0.85
C THR A 11 -1.45 -5.91 -0.53
N GLY A 12 -1.77 -6.85 -1.46
CA GLY A 12 -1.22 -6.85 -2.81
C GLY A 12 0.30 -7.05 -2.85
N ALA A 13 0.84 -7.89 -1.96
CA ALA A 13 2.28 -8.03 -1.74
C ALA A 13 3.02 -8.89 -2.78
N ALA A 14 2.32 -9.53 -3.74
CA ALA A 14 2.91 -10.57 -4.61
C ALA A 14 3.98 -10.05 -5.58
N ARG A 15 3.90 -8.80 -6.03
CA ARG A 15 4.74 -8.26 -7.12
C ARG A 15 5.07 -6.79 -6.90
N ARG A 16 6.04 -6.28 -7.69
CA ARG A 16 6.36 -4.85 -7.82
C ARG A 16 6.59 -4.19 -6.46
N ILE A 17 5.95 -3.05 -6.18
CA ILE A 17 6.09 -2.27 -4.94
C ILE A 17 5.77 -3.12 -3.71
N GLY A 18 4.68 -3.90 -3.74
CA GLY A 18 4.29 -4.73 -2.59
C GLY A 18 5.34 -5.77 -2.21
N ALA A 19 5.98 -6.41 -3.21
CA ALA A 19 7.06 -7.36 -2.97
C ALA A 19 8.34 -6.68 -2.43
N ALA A 20 8.68 -5.49 -2.92
CA ALA A 20 9.81 -4.72 -2.40
C ALA A 20 9.57 -4.27 -0.94
N ILE A 21 8.34 -3.83 -0.60
CA ILE A 21 7.95 -3.53 0.78
C ILE A 21 8.10 -4.76 1.67
N ALA A 22 7.62 -5.93 1.20
CA ALA A 22 7.75 -7.17 1.96
C ALA A 22 9.21 -7.55 2.23
N ARG A 23 10.08 -7.49 1.21
CA ARG A 23 11.53 -7.74 1.37
C ARG A 23 12.18 -6.79 2.35
N ARG A 24 11.87 -5.50 2.24
CA ARG A 24 12.43 -4.48 3.12
C ARG A 24 12.01 -4.69 4.57
N LEU A 25 10.73 -4.84 4.86
CA LEU A 25 10.24 -5.03 6.22
C LEU A 25 10.72 -6.35 6.83
N HIS A 26 10.85 -7.40 6.01
CA HIS A 26 11.42 -8.67 6.46
C HIS A 26 12.90 -8.52 6.87
N ALA A 27 13.71 -7.83 6.05
CA ALA A 27 15.10 -7.52 6.34
C ALA A 27 15.25 -6.64 7.60
N ASP A 28 14.28 -5.73 7.83
CA ASP A 28 14.21 -4.89 9.04
C ASP A 28 13.73 -5.68 10.29
N GLY A 29 13.49 -6.99 10.16
CA GLY A 29 13.17 -7.88 11.29
C GLY A 29 11.69 -8.04 11.59
N CYS A 30 10.77 -7.70 10.69
CA CYS A 30 9.35 -7.95 10.85
C CYS A 30 8.95 -9.38 10.48
N ASP A 31 7.94 -9.92 11.16
CA ASP A 31 7.14 -11.04 10.68
C ASP A 31 6.03 -10.51 9.76
N LEU A 32 5.74 -11.24 8.69
CA LEU A 32 4.89 -10.72 7.63
C LEU A 32 3.62 -11.54 7.43
N VAL A 33 2.52 -10.84 7.19
CA VAL A 33 1.30 -11.40 6.62
C VAL A 33 1.10 -10.78 5.24
N LEU A 34 1.24 -11.59 4.21
CA LEU A 34 1.21 -11.17 2.82
C LEU A 34 -0.14 -11.53 2.20
N HIS A 35 -0.87 -10.53 1.75
CA HIS A 35 -2.15 -10.75 1.06
C HIS A 35 -1.98 -10.66 -0.46
N CYS A 36 -2.65 -11.57 -1.18
CA CYS A 36 -2.89 -11.48 -2.63
C CYS A 36 -4.34 -11.86 -2.98
N HIS A 37 -4.78 -11.49 -4.19
CA HIS A 37 -6.03 -11.96 -4.76
C HIS A 37 -5.78 -13.13 -5.71
N GLY A 38 -5.18 -12.90 -6.89
CA GLY A 38 -5.02 -13.91 -7.95
C GLY A 38 -3.56 -14.31 -8.25
N SER A 39 -2.55 -13.64 -7.64
CA SER A 39 -1.13 -13.90 -7.94
C SER A 39 -0.52 -14.93 -6.96
N VAL A 40 -1.14 -16.11 -6.85
CA VAL A 40 -0.78 -17.12 -5.83
C VAL A 40 0.63 -17.65 -6.05
N ASP A 41 1.00 -18.00 -7.27
CA ASP A 41 2.34 -18.56 -7.56
C ASP A 41 3.47 -17.57 -7.26
N ALA A 42 3.28 -16.29 -7.64
CA ALA A 42 4.25 -15.24 -7.35
C ALA A 42 4.34 -14.97 -5.84
N MET A 43 3.22 -15.05 -5.13
CA MET A 43 3.18 -14.90 -3.68
C MET A 43 3.91 -16.05 -2.98
N GLU A 44 3.71 -17.27 -3.42
CA GLU A 44 4.35 -18.44 -2.85
C GLU A 44 5.87 -18.44 -3.12
N ALA A 45 6.30 -17.96 -4.30
CA ALA A 45 7.71 -17.75 -4.59
C ALA A 45 8.34 -16.71 -3.64
N LEU A 46 7.66 -15.58 -3.41
CA LEU A 46 8.11 -14.55 -2.47
C LEU A 46 8.16 -15.09 -1.03
N ARG A 47 7.14 -15.83 -0.59
CA ARG A 47 7.13 -16.46 0.75
C ARG A 47 8.36 -17.35 0.95
N ARG A 48 8.65 -18.24 -0.02
CA ARG A 48 9.82 -19.15 0.05
C ARG A 48 11.14 -18.39 0.04
N GLU A 49 11.21 -17.29 -0.70
CA GLU A 49 12.40 -16.41 -0.72
C GLU A 49 12.64 -15.84 0.68
N LEU A 50 11.62 -15.24 1.29
CA LEU A 50 11.73 -14.58 2.58
C LEU A 50 12.01 -15.56 3.73
N GLU A 51 11.34 -16.71 3.76
CA GLU A 51 11.54 -17.71 4.83
C GLU A 51 12.96 -18.28 4.87
N ARG A 52 13.69 -18.27 3.75
CA ARG A 52 15.11 -18.68 3.72
C ARG A 52 16.03 -17.78 4.54
N SER A 53 15.67 -16.53 4.73
CA SER A 53 16.42 -15.57 5.54
C SER A 53 15.95 -15.51 7.01
N GLY A 54 15.02 -16.39 7.41
CA GLY A 54 14.47 -16.48 8.78
C GLY A 54 13.25 -15.60 8.99
N GLY A 55 12.59 -15.70 10.14
CA GLY A 55 11.34 -15.01 10.42
C GLY A 55 10.10 -15.80 9.97
N SER A 56 8.91 -15.25 10.21
CA SER A 56 7.64 -15.87 9.87
C SER A 56 6.96 -15.12 8.72
N VAL A 57 6.49 -15.87 7.74
CA VAL A 57 5.71 -15.33 6.62
C VAL A 57 4.42 -16.14 6.48
N GLN A 58 3.28 -15.46 6.56
CA GLN A 58 1.96 -16.04 6.33
C GLN A 58 1.41 -15.47 5.03
N VAL A 59 0.81 -16.33 4.20
CA VAL A 59 0.09 -15.90 3.00
C VAL A 59 -1.41 -16.04 3.23
N LEU A 60 -2.15 -14.98 2.89
CA LEU A 60 -3.60 -14.95 2.94
C LEU A 60 -4.15 -14.52 1.57
N GLN A 61 -5.09 -15.30 1.05
CA GLN A 61 -5.80 -14.97 -0.17
C GLN A 61 -7.20 -14.44 0.16
N ALA A 62 -7.58 -13.31 -0.47
CA ALA A 62 -8.91 -12.72 -0.39
C ALA A 62 -9.17 -11.82 -1.60
N ASP A 63 -10.44 -11.57 -1.91
CA ASP A 63 -10.84 -10.51 -2.82
C ASP A 63 -11.23 -9.26 -2.01
N LEU A 64 -10.48 -8.19 -2.12
CA LEU A 64 -10.76 -6.95 -1.40
C LEU A 64 -11.98 -6.19 -1.92
N ARG A 65 -12.56 -6.61 -3.03
CA ARG A 65 -13.86 -6.11 -3.51
C ARG A 65 -15.02 -6.65 -2.66
N GLU A 66 -14.82 -7.77 -2.00
CA GLU A 66 -15.80 -8.41 -1.13
C GLU A 66 -15.71 -7.80 0.28
N ALA A 67 -16.66 -6.93 0.63
CA ALA A 67 -16.66 -6.24 1.93
C ALA A 67 -16.63 -7.22 3.12
N GLY A 68 -17.32 -8.36 2.99
CA GLY A 68 -17.35 -9.42 4.01
C GLY A 68 -16.04 -10.15 4.22
N ALA A 69 -15.05 -10.02 3.30
CA ALA A 69 -13.74 -10.66 3.43
C ALA A 69 -12.73 -9.82 4.23
N LEU A 70 -12.99 -8.52 4.45
CA LEU A 70 -11.99 -7.58 4.97
C LEU A 70 -11.69 -7.80 6.46
N ALA A 71 -12.70 -7.88 7.31
CA ALA A 71 -12.51 -8.13 8.74
C ALA A 71 -11.92 -9.53 8.98
N PRO A 72 -12.43 -10.64 8.40
CA PRO A 72 -11.80 -11.95 8.52
C PRO A 72 -10.34 -12.02 8.05
N LEU A 73 -9.95 -11.21 7.05
CA LEU A 73 -8.56 -11.12 6.61
C LEU A 73 -7.66 -10.59 7.74
N VAL A 74 -8.09 -9.54 8.43
CA VAL A 74 -7.36 -8.94 9.54
C VAL A 74 -7.34 -9.88 10.75
N ASP A 75 -8.48 -10.52 11.08
CA ASP A 75 -8.57 -11.47 12.18
C ASP A 75 -7.57 -12.64 11.99
N ARG A 76 -7.51 -13.19 10.77
CA ARG A 76 -6.53 -14.24 10.43
C ARG A 76 -5.10 -13.74 10.46
N ALA A 77 -4.86 -12.49 10.07
CA ALA A 77 -3.53 -11.88 10.12
C ALA A 77 -3.03 -11.73 11.56
N ALA A 78 -3.89 -11.30 12.48
CA ALA A 78 -3.55 -11.12 13.89
C ALA A 78 -3.46 -12.44 14.65
N ALA A 79 -4.29 -13.43 14.31
CA ALA A 79 -4.44 -14.68 15.08
C ALA A 79 -3.13 -15.48 15.20
N ARG A 80 -2.31 -15.53 14.15
CA ARG A 80 -1.07 -16.34 14.13
C ARG A 80 -0.05 -15.90 15.18
N HIS A 81 0.06 -14.61 15.42
CA HIS A 81 1.06 -14.01 16.33
C HIS A 81 0.43 -13.35 17.56
N GLY A 82 -0.90 -13.33 17.66
CA GLY A 82 -1.64 -12.64 18.72
C GLY A 82 -1.49 -11.12 18.68
N ARG A 83 -0.94 -10.56 17.61
CA ARG A 83 -0.67 -9.11 17.46
C ARG A 83 -0.67 -8.67 16.01
N LEU A 84 -0.86 -7.38 15.82
CA LEU A 84 -0.60 -6.68 14.56
C LEU A 84 0.01 -5.31 14.90
N ASP A 85 1.15 -4.98 14.28
CA ASP A 85 1.90 -3.75 14.54
C ASP A 85 1.87 -2.79 13.36
N GLY A 86 1.60 -3.31 12.16
CA GLY A 86 1.54 -2.51 10.95
C GLY A 86 0.52 -3.01 9.94
N LEU A 87 -0.09 -2.06 9.23
CA LEU A 87 -0.94 -2.33 8.07
C LEU A 87 -0.44 -1.51 6.89
N VAL A 88 -0.11 -2.17 5.78
CA VAL A 88 0.22 -1.52 4.50
C VAL A 88 -0.87 -1.80 3.48
N ASN A 89 -1.68 -0.78 3.19
CA ASN A 89 -2.69 -0.81 2.14
C ASN A 89 -2.03 -0.50 0.79
N ASN A 90 -1.44 -1.54 0.15
CA ASN A 90 -0.75 -1.42 -1.13
C ASN A 90 -1.56 -1.97 -2.32
N ALA A 91 -2.52 -2.88 -2.10
CA ALA A 91 -3.36 -3.38 -3.18
C ALA A 91 -4.06 -2.26 -3.95
N SER A 92 -4.07 -2.34 -5.27
CA SER A 92 -4.67 -1.33 -6.13
C SER A 92 -5.19 -1.95 -7.42
N ASN A 93 -6.32 -1.45 -7.91
CA ASN A 93 -6.78 -1.60 -9.27
C ASN A 93 -6.45 -0.31 -10.04
N PHE A 94 -5.94 -0.48 -11.26
CA PHE A 94 -5.60 0.63 -12.15
C PHE A 94 -5.96 0.26 -13.58
N PHE A 95 -6.90 0.98 -14.16
CA PHE A 95 -7.28 0.86 -15.57
C PHE A 95 -7.94 2.15 -16.06
N PRO A 96 -7.90 2.45 -17.37
CA PRO A 96 -8.49 3.65 -17.92
C PRO A 96 -10.03 3.63 -17.80
N THR A 97 -10.59 4.81 -17.56
CA THR A 97 -12.04 5.06 -17.48
C THR A 97 -12.37 6.37 -18.21
N PRO A 98 -12.18 6.44 -19.55
CA PRO A 98 -12.54 7.61 -20.32
C PRO A 98 -14.01 7.99 -20.06
N LEU A 99 -14.33 9.30 -20.02
CA LEU A 99 -15.63 9.79 -19.60
C LEU A 99 -16.80 9.14 -20.35
N GLU A 100 -16.65 8.95 -21.65
CA GLU A 100 -17.67 8.41 -22.55
C GLU A 100 -17.91 6.90 -22.37
N GLN A 101 -16.99 6.20 -21.68
CA GLN A 101 -17.00 4.73 -21.50
C GLN A 101 -17.09 4.32 -20.03
N ALA A 102 -17.03 5.29 -19.11
CA ALA A 102 -17.06 5.03 -17.70
C ALA A 102 -18.46 4.54 -17.26
N ASP A 103 -18.49 3.46 -16.47
CA ASP A 103 -19.73 2.87 -15.95
C ASP A 103 -19.69 2.64 -14.43
N ALA A 104 -20.83 2.25 -13.87
CA ALA A 104 -20.98 2.00 -12.45
C ALA A 104 -20.15 0.80 -11.97
N THR A 105 -19.93 -0.20 -12.81
CA THR A 105 -19.13 -1.40 -12.47
C THR A 105 -17.66 -1.04 -12.31
N GLN A 106 -17.14 -0.19 -13.20
CA GLN A 106 -15.78 0.35 -13.12
C GLN A 106 -15.61 1.22 -11.88
N TRP A 107 -16.59 2.07 -11.57
CA TRP A 107 -16.63 2.87 -10.34
C TRP A 107 -16.51 1.96 -9.11
N GLU A 108 -17.41 0.99 -8.97
CA GLU A 108 -17.42 0.07 -7.84
C GLU A 108 -16.08 -0.70 -7.72
N SER A 109 -15.54 -1.20 -8.82
CA SER A 109 -14.27 -1.92 -8.83
C SER A 109 -13.11 -1.06 -8.34
N LEU A 110 -12.99 0.18 -8.82
CA LEU A 110 -11.89 1.07 -8.46
C LEU A 110 -12.02 1.58 -7.02
N PHE A 111 -13.22 2.00 -6.60
CA PHE A 111 -13.44 2.49 -5.23
C PHE A 111 -13.38 1.37 -4.21
N ALA A 112 -13.84 0.16 -4.54
CA ALA A 112 -13.79 -0.99 -3.64
C ALA A 112 -12.36 -1.28 -3.17
N VAL A 113 -11.40 -1.35 -4.09
CA VAL A 113 -10.02 -1.73 -3.77
C VAL A 113 -9.19 -0.53 -3.30
N ASN A 114 -9.36 0.65 -3.96
CA ASN A 114 -8.47 1.79 -3.71
C ASN A 114 -8.90 2.70 -2.53
N ALA A 115 -10.16 2.61 -2.08
CA ALA A 115 -10.68 3.47 -1.00
C ALA A 115 -11.42 2.69 0.09
N ARG A 116 -12.45 1.90 -0.30
CA ARG A 116 -13.29 1.16 0.65
C ARG A 116 -12.50 0.13 1.44
N ALA A 117 -11.74 -0.72 0.76
CA ALA A 117 -10.95 -1.77 1.42
C ALA A 117 -9.92 -1.19 2.41
N PRO A 118 -9.08 -0.19 2.07
CA PRO A 118 -8.19 0.46 3.03
C PRO A 118 -8.88 0.97 4.30
N PHE A 119 -10.08 1.56 4.17
CA PHE A 119 -10.84 2.05 5.31
C PHE A 119 -11.28 0.91 6.23
N PHE A 120 -11.94 -0.12 5.69
CA PHE A 120 -12.46 -1.22 6.51
C PHE A 120 -11.36 -2.15 7.04
N LEU A 121 -10.25 -2.30 6.33
CA LEU A 121 -9.06 -2.98 6.87
C LEU A 121 -8.46 -2.19 8.03
N ALA A 122 -8.38 -0.86 7.94
CA ALA A 122 -7.94 0.00 9.04
C ALA A 122 -8.88 -0.10 10.25
N GLN A 123 -10.21 -0.12 10.01
CA GLN A 123 -11.21 -0.28 11.06
C GLN A 123 -11.06 -1.62 11.79
N ALA A 124 -10.94 -2.72 11.06
CA ALA A 124 -10.75 -4.06 11.63
C ALA A 124 -9.40 -4.18 12.36
N ALA A 125 -8.32 -3.57 11.83
CA ALA A 125 -6.99 -3.59 12.43
C ALA A 125 -6.87 -2.68 13.67
N ALA A 126 -7.73 -1.70 13.84
CA ALA A 126 -7.63 -0.68 14.88
C ALA A 126 -7.45 -1.22 16.30
N PRO A 127 -8.21 -2.25 16.77
CA PRO A 127 -8.01 -2.79 18.12
C PRO A 127 -6.59 -3.35 18.32
N HIS A 128 -6.07 -4.09 17.34
CA HIS A 128 -4.74 -4.70 17.40
C HIS A 128 -3.65 -3.64 17.33
N LEU A 129 -3.78 -2.66 16.44
CA LEU A 129 -2.81 -1.57 16.28
C LEU A 129 -2.79 -0.65 17.51
N ARG A 130 -3.94 -0.40 18.16
CA ARG A 130 -3.97 0.35 19.43
C ARG A 130 -3.22 -0.39 20.53
N ALA A 131 -3.38 -1.70 20.62
CA ALA A 131 -2.72 -2.51 21.63
C ALA A 131 -1.18 -2.56 21.45
N SER A 132 -0.71 -2.43 20.20
CA SER A 132 0.72 -2.46 19.87
C SER A 132 1.38 -1.08 19.76
N GLY A 133 0.59 0.02 19.71
CA GLY A 133 1.10 1.35 19.35
C GLY A 133 1.56 1.41 17.90
N GLY A 134 0.83 0.74 17.00
CA GLY A 134 1.21 0.46 15.62
C GLY A 134 1.00 1.63 14.65
N ALA A 135 1.15 1.33 13.35
CA ALA A 135 0.98 2.32 12.29
C ALA A 135 0.31 1.74 11.04
N ILE A 136 -0.34 2.62 10.27
CA ILE A 136 -0.92 2.33 8.95
C ILE A 136 -0.21 3.18 7.90
N VAL A 137 0.16 2.55 6.78
CA VAL A 137 0.65 3.26 5.58
C VAL A 137 -0.22 2.90 4.39
N ASN A 138 -0.83 3.92 3.79
CA ASN A 138 -1.65 3.80 2.59
C ASN A 138 -0.82 4.14 1.34
N LEU A 139 -0.82 3.28 0.32
CA LEU A 139 -0.24 3.60 -0.99
C LEU A 139 -1.27 4.42 -1.78
N ALA A 140 -1.10 5.75 -1.70
CA ALA A 140 -1.83 6.71 -2.51
C ALA A 140 -1.26 6.74 -3.96
N ASP A 141 -1.26 7.89 -4.58
CA ASP A 141 -0.67 8.14 -5.87
C ASP A 141 -0.49 9.64 -6.06
N LEU A 142 0.47 10.06 -6.89
CA LEU A 142 0.59 11.47 -7.28
C LEU A 142 -0.68 11.97 -7.97
N TYR A 143 -1.39 11.07 -8.67
CA TYR A 143 -2.65 11.39 -9.36
C TYR A 143 -3.84 11.62 -8.44
N ALA A 144 -3.68 11.47 -7.12
CA ALA A 144 -4.67 11.91 -6.14
C ALA A 144 -4.79 13.45 -6.08
N GLY A 145 -3.72 14.17 -6.39
CA GLY A 145 -3.68 15.65 -6.42
C GLY A 145 -3.82 16.23 -7.83
N THR A 146 -3.31 15.53 -8.84
CA THR A 146 -3.36 15.95 -10.25
C THR A 146 -3.93 14.80 -11.09
N PRO A 147 -5.25 14.80 -11.37
CA PRO A 147 -5.92 13.67 -12.02
C PRO A 147 -5.32 13.32 -13.37
N LEU A 148 -5.13 12.02 -13.63
CA LEU A 148 -4.69 11.51 -14.92
C LEU A 148 -5.86 11.53 -15.91
N ARG A 149 -5.65 12.06 -17.11
CA ARG A 149 -6.70 12.38 -18.10
C ARG A 149 -7.68 11.23 -18.35
N ASP A 150 -7.18 10.04 -18.66
CA ASP A 150 -8.05 8.91 -19.02
C ASP A 150 -8.37 7.98 -17.83
N HIS A 151 -8.10 8.44 -16.60
CA HIS A 151 -8.29 7.66 -15.37
C HIS A 151 -9.01 8.48 -14.26
N PRO A 152 -10.11 9.19 -14.57
CA PRO A 152 -10.74 10.07 -13.58
C PRO A 152 -11.24 9.30 -12.35
N LEU A 153 -11.81 8.10 -12.51
CA LEU A 153 -12.32 7.31 -11.38
C LEU A 153 -11.20 6.78 -10.49
N TYR A 154 -10.08 6.36 -11.07
CA TYR A 154 -8.90 5.97 -10.30
C TYR A 154 -8.35 7.14 -9.48
N SER A 155 -8.17 8.30 -10.11
CA SER A 155 -7.67 9.50 -9.45
C SER A 155 -8.59 9.94 -8.31
N ALA A 156 -9.91 9.90 -8.53
CA ALA A 156 -10.91 10.19 -7.49
C ALA A 156 -10.83 9.20 -6.31
N ALA A 157 -10.67 7.89 -6.58
CA ALA A 157 -10.50 6.89 -5.53
C ALA A 157 -9.22 7.09 -4.72
N LYS A 158 -8.11 7.49 -5.37
CA LYS A 158 -6.85 7.82 -4.68
C LYS A 158 -6.94 9.14 -3.90
N ALA A 159 -7.68 10.13 -4.39
CA ALA A 159 -7.98 11.34 -3.63
C ALA A 159 -8.84 11.04 -2.39
N ALA A 160 -9.82 10.15 -2.52
CA ALA A 160 -10.59 9.65 -1.38
C ALA A 160 -9.69 8.97 -0.34
N LEU A 161 -8.72 8.13 -0.78
CA LEU A 161 -7.75 7.48 0.12
C LEU A 161 -6.89 8.49 0.88
N VAL A 162 -6.47 9.59 0.23
CA VAL A 162 -5.75 10.69 0.88
C VAL A 162 -6.61 11.34 1.98
N SER A 163 -7.88 11.63 1.68
CA SER A 163 -8.82 12.17 2.67
C SER A 163 -9.05 11.20 3.83
N LEU A 164 -9.25 9.91 3.54
CA LEU A 164 -9.41 8.85 4.55
C LEU A 164 -8.15 8.70 5.42
N THR A 165 -6.95 8.86 4.85
CA THR A 165 -5.69 8.84 5.62
C THR A 165 -5.69 9.89 6.71
N ARG A 166 -6.10 11.12 6.39
CA ARG A 166 -6.18 12.24 7.36
C ARG A 166 -7.27 12.01 8.41
N GLY A 167 -8.44 11.54 7.99
CA GLY A 167 -9.54 11.23 8.91
C GLY A 167 -9.20 10.08 9.87
N LEU A 168 -8.60 9.00 9.36
CA LEU A 168 -8.15 7.87 10.18
C LEU A 168 -7.01 8.27 11.14
N ALA A 169 -6.11 9.16 10.73
CA ALA A 169 -5.07 9.67 11.61
C ALA A 169 -5.64 10.37 12.84
N GLN A 170 -6.71 11.15 12.67
CA GLN A 170 -7.42 11.80 13.79
C GLN A 170 -8.20 10.79 14.65
N ALA A 171 -8.91 9.85 14.00
CA ALA A 171 -9.77 8.89 14.68
C ALA A 171 -8.99 7.83 15.50
N LEU A 172 -7.75 7.53 15.09
CA LEU A 172 -6.93 6.47 15.71
C LEU A 172 -5.84 7.03 16.64
N ALA A 173 -5.62 8.35 16.65
CA ALA A 173 -4.71 8.99 17.60
C ALA A 173 -5.23 8.87 19.05
N PRO A 174 -4.33 8.91 20.06
CA PRO A 174 -2.87 9.02 19.94
C PRO A 174 -2.13 7.69 19.74
N GLN A 175 -2.83 6.54 19.77
CA GLN A 175 -2.18 5.24 19.82
C GLN A 175 -1.67 4.76 18.46
N VAL A 176 -2.33 5.13 17.35
CA VAL A 176 -1.99 4.66 16.00
C VAL A 176 -1.72 5.83 15.08
N ARG A 177 -0.61 5.77 14.35
CA ARG A 177 -0.28 6.72 13.31
C ARG A 177 -0.80 6.22 11.96
N VAL A 178 -1.31 7.13 11.13
CA VAL A 178 -1.79 6.80 9.78
C VAL A 178 -1.21 7.81 8.80
N ASN A 179 -0.44 7.33 7.84
CA ASN A 179 0.16 8.16 6.79
C ASN A 179 -0.04 7.53 5.42
N ALA A 180 0.26 8.28 4.37
CA ALA A 180 0.28 7.79 3.01
C ALA A 180 1.63 8.02 2.34
N VAL A 181 1.98 7.16 1.41
CA VAL A 181 3.03 7.39 0.41
C VAL A 181 2.34 7.60 -0.93
N ALA A 182 2.73 8.63 -1.65
CA ALA A 182 2.27 8.93 -3.01
C ALA A 182 3.44 8.73 -4.00
N PRO A 183 3.52 7.57 -4.66
CA PRO A 183 4.55 7.28 -5.64
C PRO A 183 4.42 8.15 -6.90
N GLY A 184 5.56 8.50 -7.50
CA GLY A 184 5.64 9.00 -8.87
C GLY A 184 5.72 7.87 -9.91
N ALA A 185 6.49 8.09 -10.98
CA ALA A 185 6.78 7.07 -11.97
C ALA A 185 7.81 6.07 -11.39
N ILE A 186 7.35 4.89 -10.95
CA ILE A 186 8.20 3.89 -10.28
C ILE A 186 8.58 2.75 -11.22
N LEU A 187 7.61 2.21 -11.95
CA LEU A 187 7.81 1.13 -12.90
C LEU A 187 6.97 1.40 -14.12
N TRP A 188 7.56 1.22 -15.28
CA TRP A 188 6.80 1.22 -16.52
C TRP A 188 6.03 -0.11 -16.67
N PRO A 189 4.81 -0.10 -17.25
CA PRO A 189 4.17 -1.34 -17.68
C PRO A 189 5.09 -2.11 -18.62
N GLU A 190 5.18 -3.44 -18.47
CA GLU A 190 6.05 -4.28 -19.28
C GLU A 190 5.74 -4.18 -20.80
N GLN A 191 4.48 -3.89 -21.13
CA GLN A 191 3.99 -3.76 -22.50
C GLN A 191 4.02 -2.31 -23.01
N ASP A 192 4.40 -1.34 -22.16
CA ASP A 192 4.46 0.05 -22.57
C ASP A 192 5.68 0.27 -23.49
N GLN A 193 5.42 0.62 -24.74
CA GLN A 193 6.45 0.91 -25.75
C GLN A 193 6.52 2.41 -26.09
N ASP A 194 5.77 3.27 -25.40
CA ASP A 194 5.78 4.71 -25.66
C ASP A 194 7.01 5.38 -25.03
N HIS A 195 8.14 5.29 -25.72
CA HIS A 195 9.37 5.93 -25.32
C HIS A 195 9.25 7.45 -25.20
N ALA A 196 8.44 8.10 -26.05
CA ALA A 196 8.27 9.56 -26.02
C ALA A 196 7.51 10.00 -24.76
N ALA A 197 6.46 9.27 -24.37
CA ALA A 197 5.75 9.53 -23.11
C ALA A 197 6.65 9.30 -21.89
N ARG A 198 7.50 8.25 -21.90
CA ARG A 198 8.47 8.00 -20.82
C ARG A 198 9.48 9.15 -20.71
N GLU A 199 10.06 9.59 -21.81
CA GLU A 199 11.00 10.72 -21.82
C GLU A 199 10.34 12.01 -21.34
N ALA A 200 9.08 12.27 -21.71
CA ALA A 200 8.34 13.42 -21.21
C ALA A 200 8.18 13.36 -19.67
N ILE A 201 7.81 12.19 -19.13
CA ILE A 201 7.71 11.97 -17.69
C ILE A 201 9.05 12.20 -17.00
N LEU A 202 10.17 11.73 -17.58
CA LEU A 202 11.49 11.92 -16.98
C LEU A 202 11.96 13.38 -17.05
N ARG A 203 11.64 14.12 -18.11
CA ARG A 203 11.92 15.57 -18.18
C ARG A 203 11.19 16.37 -17.11
N ASP A 204 9.96 15.96 -16.77
CA ASP A 204 9.15 16.59 -15.72
C ASP A 204 9.52 16.11 -14.31
N THR A 205 10.49 15.20 -14.17
CA THR A 205 10.97 14.67 -12.90
C THR A 205 12.31 15.32 -12.55
N ALA A 206 12.37 16.08 -11.46
CA ALA A 206 13.57 16.85 -11.08
C ALA A 206 14.82 15.99 -10.92
N LEU A 207 14.70 14.74 -10.41
CA LEU A 207 15.80 13.80 -10.30
C LEU A 207 16.18 13.13 -11.62
N GLY A 208 15.47 13.38 -12.74
CA GLY A 208 15.79 12.92 -14.08
C GLY A 208 15.74 11.39 -14.29
N ARG A 209 15.16 10.65 -13.35
CA ARG A 209 15.02 9.20 -13.42
C ARG A 209 13.67 8.72 -12.90
N ALA A 210 13.24 7.55 -13.35
CA ALA A 210 12.17 6.83 -12.66
C ALA A 210 12.65 6.39 -11.27
N GLY A 211 11.72 6.34 -10.31
CA GLY A 211 11.96 5.71 -9.03
C GLY A 211 11.97 4.18 -9.16
N THR A 212 12.41 3.52 -8.09
CA THR A 212 12.38 2.06 -7.97
C THR A 212 11.37 1.63 -6.91
N PRO A 213 10.91 0.36 -6.92
CA PRO A 213 10.10 -0.17 -5.82
C PRO A 213 10.79 -0.03 -4.46
N GLU A 214 12.11 -0.07 -4.42
CA GLU A 214 12.93 0.08 -3.22
C GLU A 214 12.87 1.51 -2.66
N ASP A 215 12.78 2.55 -3.52
CA ASP A 215 12.57 3.94 -3.09
C ASP A 215 11.25 4.05 -2.28
N ILE A 216 10.19 3.38 -2.74
CA ILE A 216 8.90 3.35 -2.04
C ILE A 216 8.96 2.49 -0.77
N ALA A 217 9.60 1.33 -0.84
CA ALA A 217 9.74 0.43 0.31
C ALA A 217 10.48 1.09 1.47
N ALA A 218 11.52 1.89 1.17
CA ALA A 218 12.26 2.65 2.18
C ALA A 218 11.35 3.68 2.90
N ALA A 219 10.54 4.42 2.14
CA ALA A 219 9.60 5.39 2.71
C ALA A 219 8.52 4.72 3.57
N VAL A 220 7.96 3.58 3.12
CA VAL A 220 6.98 2.81 3.88
C VAL A 220 7.58 2.28 5.18
N ALA A 221 8.77 1.68 5.13
CA ALA A 221 9.45 1.15 6.30
C ALA A 221 9.73 2.25 7.34
N TRP A 222 10.21 3.42 6.89
CA TRP A 222 10.43 4.57 7.78
C TRP A 222 9.13 5.06 8.41
N LEU A 223 8.03 5.21 7.66
CA LEU A 223 6.75 5.65 8.19
C LEU A 223 6.14 4.64 9.19
N LEU A 224 6.43 3.35 9.06
CA LEU A 224 6.02 2.34 10.04
C LEU A 224 6.90 2.36 11.29
N SER A 225 8.15 2.80 11.18
CA SER A 225 9.13 2.77 12.27
C SER A 225 8.82 3.78 13.39
N ARG A 226 9.51 3.63 14.53
CA ARG A 226 9.44 4.58 15.66
C ARG A 226 10.08 5.93 15.34
N GLU A 227 10.96 6.00 14.35
CA GLU A 227 11.60 7.27 13.93
C GLU A 227 10.56 8.25 13.38
N ALA A 228 9.47 7.76 12.76
CA ALA A 228 8.33 8.57 12.33
C ALA A 228 7.31 8.83 13.47
N GLY A 229 7.70 8.75 14.74
CA GLY A 229 6.80 8.75 15.91
C GLY A 229 5.96 10.02 16.07
N TYR A 230 6.37 11.15 15.48
CA TYR A 230 5.61 12.42 15.51
C TYR A 230 4.99 12.78 14.16
N ILE A 231 4.80 11.78 13.27
CA ILE A 231 4.26 11.96 11.92
C ILE A 231 2.97 11.15 11.78
N THR A 232 1.85 11.86 11.60
CA THR A 232 0.53 11.26 11.31
C THR A 232 -0.30 12.19 10.42
N GLY A 233 -1.20 11.64 9.61
CA GLY A 233 -2.05 12.38 8.68
C GLY A 233 -1.32 12.93 7.45
N GLN A 234 -0.05 12.55 7.22
CA GLN A 234 0.77 13.09 6.14
C GLN A 234 0.69 12.24 4.88
N VAL A 235 0.91 12.89 3.74
CA VAL A 235 1.12 12.26 2.43
C VAL A 235 2.54 12.56 1.99
N LEU A 236 3.40 11.56 2.03
CA LEU A 236 4.79 11.67 1.59
C LEU A 236 4.86 11.36 0.08
N HIS A 237 5.16 12.36 -0.72
CA HIS A 237 5.43 12.18 -2.14
C HIS A 237 6.83 11.59 -2.32
N VAL A 238 6.89 10.45 -3.02
CA VAL A 238 8.14 9.77 -3.42
C VAL A 238 8.12 9.68 -4.94
N ASP A 239 8.32 10.82 -5.58
CA ASP A 239 8.05 11.07 -6.99
C ASP A 239 9.24 11.70 -7.75
N GLY A 240 10.40 11.80 -7.10
CA GLY A 240 11.60 12.41 -7.68
C GLY A 240 11.47 13.92 -7.93
N GLY A 241 10.54 14.60 -7.24
CA GLY A 241 10.25 16.03 -7.44
C GLY A 241 9.53 16.28 -8.77
N ARG A 242 8.64 15.38 -9.18
CA ARG A 242 7.90 15.53 -10.43
C ARG A 242 7.03 16.78 -10.39
N THR A 243 7.27 17.69 -11.32
CA THR A 243 6.46 18.91 -11.50
C THR A 243 5.09 18.54 -12.06
N ARG A 244 4.07 19.26 -11.62
CA ARG A 244 2.66 19.02 -11.96
C ARG A 244 2.07 20.23 -12.66
#